data_637ff06985277dfc2296489feae660bc
#
_entry.id   637ff06985277dfc2296489feae660bc
#
_cell.length_a   1.000
_cell.length_b   1.000
_cell.length_c   1.000
_cell.angle_alpha   90.00
_cell.angle_beta   90.00
_cell.angle_gamma   90.00
#
_symmetry.space_group_name_H-M   'P 1'
#
loop_
_entity.id
_entity.type
_entity.pdbx_description
1 polymer ?
#
loop_
_entity_poly.entity_id
_entity_poly.type
_entity_poly.pdbx_seq_one_letter_code
_entity_poly.pdbx_strand_id
1 'polypeptide(L)'
;MKWMKAVACTALLALAGPAFCDEVQTESPRDYAFGLSLDTSVPSQWYRVMLPLAVYAQSTSPELQDVRVFNQSGEPVPFSLVAATRPQPSVQTTALRLFPLDASPLAPARGDEDRDKILLRSRNGVEIVLEGQKAAAAGQHYLLTLPEQATGEVALSQLQLLWNTSQTPWQGTASVYYSEDLKRWYTLREDTPLLDVVSGEDRLKLDRIDIDTVLSPDANRYLMVVLNAQSPGITLTGVNAIGAPAQAAPETIDLEGKGEQLSTSEAQWHWARPQPLRAVSILLNGDGVLPVEIAWRGTEKDKWHPLKKEVLYRLEGKTSPPVSLSGGLVQAVKITTLNARLSEYLPGVIGHRDRYDLVFNAQGKAPYLLAWGNGAAKPAGVEPDMLIPAALRKTYDMANLPQADLKDNVALGGEARLSATSAAERASRMNTLLVWGVLIAGVILLAGMAWRIWRETQRKA
;
A
#
# COMPACT_ATOMS: atom_id res chain seq x y z
N MET A 1 11.47 -35.14 63.90
CA MET A 1 10.34 -34.38 63.33
C MET A 1 10.37 -32.86 63.58
N LYS A 2 11.51 -32.25 63.97
CA LYS A 2 11.61 -30.80 64.22
C LYS A 2 12.53 -30.05 63.21
N TRP A 3 13.23 -30.76 62.31
CA TRP A 3 14.13 -30.15 61.30
C TRP A 3 13.48 -29.93 59.94
N MET A 4 12.32 -30.52 59.67
CA MET A 4 11.61 -30.36 58.40
C MET A 4 10.74 -29.10 58.30
N LYS A 5 10.49 -28.39 59.42
CA LYS A 5 9.71 -27.13 59.41
C LYS A 5 10.54 -25.87 59.19
N ALA A 6 11.88 -25.94 59.28
CA ALA A 6 12.76 -24.79 59.07
C ALA A 6 13.16 -24.56 57.61
N VAL A 7 13.13 -25.59 56.76
CA VAL A 7 13.52 -25.50 55.33
C VAL A 7 12.38 -24.94 54.47
N ALA A 8 11.12 -25.09 54.88
CA ALA A 8 9.95 -24.62 54.13
C ALA A 8 9.70 -23.11 54.24
N CYS A 9 10.19 -22.44 55.29
CA CYS A 9 10.04 -20.99 55.45
C CYS A 9 11.11 -20.16 54.75
N THR A 10 12.28 -20.72 54.46
CA THR A 10 13.38 -20.00 53.80
C THR A 10 13.24 -19.96 52.25
N ALA A 11 12.41 -20.83 51.67
CA ALA A 11 12.20 -20.85 50.23
C ALA A 11 11.14 -19.82 49.74
N LEU A 12 10.34 -19.24 50.62
CA LEU A 12 9.30 -18.27 50.27
C LEU A 12 9.77 -16.80 50.27
N LEU A 13 10.95 -16.50 50.87
CA LEU A 13 11.45 -15.14 50.93
C LEU A 13 12.37 -14.74 49.74
N ALA A 14 12.71 -15.65 48.86
CA ALA A 14 13.56 -15.39 47.67
C ALA A 14 12.78 -14.94 46.42
N LEU A 15 11.45 -14.76 46.50
CA LEU A 15 10.58 -14.35 45.39
C LEU A 15 10.24 -12.85 45.37
N ALA A 16 10.79 -12.07 46.29
CA ALA A 16 10.77 -10.61 46.17
C ALA A 16 11.89 -10.20 45.18
N GLY A 17 11.61 -10.35 43.90
CA GLY A 17 12.47 -9.76 42.85
C GLY A 17 12.56 -8.27 43.05
N PRO A 18 13.75 -7.65 42.83
CA PRO A 18 13.87 -6.20 42.84
C PRO A 18 12.86 -5.65 41.83
N ALA A 19 11.97 -4.74 42.26
CA ALA A 19 11.21 -3.89 41.35
C ALA A 19 12.26 -3.07 40.59
N PHE A 20 12.60 -3.54 39.39
CA PHE A 20 13.37 -2.72 38.44
C PHE A 20 12.47 -1.54 38.10
N CYS A 21 12.77 -0.39 38.68
CA CYS A 21 12.39 0.89 38.10
C CYS A 21 12.94 0.86 36.68
N ASP A 22 12.06 0.88 35.68
CA ASP A 22 12.43 0.97 34.26
C ASP A 22 13.04 2.38 34.11
N GLU A 23 14.34 2.49 34.34
CA GLU A 23 15.10 3.69 34.05
C GLU A 23 15.01 3.84 32.52
N VAL A 24 14.32 4.86 32.07
CA VAL A 24 14.21 5.21 30.64
C VAL A 24 15.65 5.42 30.15
N GLN A 25 16.27 4.35 29.68
CA GLN A 25 17.57 4.44 29.04
C GLN A 25 17.43 5.32 27.80
N THR A 26 17.97 6.54 27.91
CA THR A 26 18.01 7.47 26.79
C THR A 26 18.85 6.83 25.68
N GLU A 27 18.25 6.54 24.55
CA GLU A 27 18.96 6.00 23.39
C GLU A 27 20.07 6.98 22.96
N SER A 28 21.22 6.45 22.59
CA SER A 28 22.36 7.21 22.11
C SER A 28 22.80 6.75 20.71
N PRO A 29 23.51 7.59 19.94
CA PRO A 29 24.03 7.19 18.64
C PRO A 29 24.86 5.89 18.66
N ARG A 30 25.57 5.62 19.73
CA ARG A 30 26.40 4.41 19.89
C ARG A 30 25.61 3.11 20.04
N ASP A 31 24.31 3.20 20.25
CA ASP A 31 23.42 2.03 20.30
C ASP A 31 23.04 1.52 18.91
N TYR A 32 23.45 2.22 17.86
CA TYR A 32 23.17 1.93 16.46
C TYR A 32 24.42 1.46 15.72
N ALA A 33 24.23 0.60 14.72
CA ALA A 33 25.34 0.04 13.95
C ALA A 33 25.92 1.04 12.95
N PHE A 34 25.04 1.78 12.28
CA PHE A 34 25.37 2.65 11.15
C PHE A 34 24.83 4.05 11.34
N GLY A 35 25.51 5.03 10.75
CA GLY A 35 25.07 6.41 10.77
C GLY A 35 25.59 7.23 9.61
N LEU A 36 24.81 8.24 9.24
CA LEU A 36 25.13 9.24 8.22
C LEU A 36 24.89 10.63 8.79
N SER A 37 25.83 11.54 8.60
CA SER A 37 25.61 12.94 8.95
C SER A 37 24.64 13.60 7.97
N LEU A 38 23.79 14.50 8.49
CA LEU A 38 22.80 15.24 7.73
C LEU A 38 23.21 16.70 7.60
N ASP A 39 23.24 17.20 6.37
CA ASP A 39 23.43 18.61 6.10
C ASP A 39 22.06 19.34 6.06
N THR A 40 21.94 20.33 6.93
CA THR A 40 20.76 21.20 7.06
C THR A 40 21.14 22.65 6.77
N SER A 41 21.74 22.90 5.62
CA SER A 41 22.26 24.23 5.20
C SER A 41 21.17 25.28 5.06
N VAL A 42 19.96 24.90 4.68
CA VAL A 42 18.81 25.80 4.59
C VAL A 42 18.08 25.83 5.95
N PRO A 43 18.02 26.95 6.65
CA PRO A 43 17.37 27.01 7.97
C PRO A 43 15.87 26.65 7.90
N SER A 44 15.47 25.65 8.64
CA SER A 44 14.07 25.23 8.81
C SER A 44 13.84 24.56 10.16
N GLN A 45 12.60 24.50 10.59
CA GLN A 45 12.22 23.74 11.79
C GLN A 45 12.01 22.26 11.49
N TRP A 46 11.63 21.91 10.26
CA TRP A 46 11.44 20.55 9.80
C TRP A 46 12.21 20.30 8.52
N TYR A 47 12.78 19.11 8.40
CA TYR A 47 13.50 18.67 7.22
C TYR A 47 12.99 17.30 6.77
N ARG A 48 13.13 17.06 5.48
CA ARG A 48 12.86 15.77 4.84
C ARG A 48 14.16 15.11 4.44
N VAL A 49 14.30 13.83 4.69
CA VAL A 49 15.46 13.01 4.28
C VAL A 49 14.95 11.85 3.44
N MET A 50 15.48 11.71 2.24
CA MET A 50 15.29 10.50 1.45
C MET A 50 16.15 9.40 2.06
N LEU A 51 15.52 8.32 2.57
CA LEU A 51 16.25 7.21 3.15
C LEU A 51 17.08 6.48 2.08
N PRO A 52 18.40 6.30 2.30
CA PRO A 52 19.25 5.60 1.36
C PRO A 52 18.99 4.09 1.36
N LEU A 53 19.34 3.41 0.26
CA LEU A 53 19.17 1.96 0.09
C LEU A 53 19.78 1.15 1.25
N ALA A 54 20.90 1.61 1.81
CA ALA A 54 21.57 0.98 2.95
C ALA A 54 20.66 0.83 4.17
N VAL A 55 19.79 1.81 4.45
CA VAL A 55 18.83 1.73 5.57
C VAL A 55 17.88 0.55 5.36
N TYR A 56 17.32 0.38 4.17
CA TYR A 56 16.40 -0.72 3.86
C TYR A 56 17.07 -2.09 3.90
N ALA A 57 18.32 -2.17 3.44
CA ALA A 57 19.06 -3.42 3.40
C ALA A 57 19.58 -3.87 4.78
N GLN A 58 19.90 -2.92 5.66
CA GLN A 58 20.62 -3.16 6.92
C GLN A 58 19.77 -2.94 8.17
N SER A 59 18.60 -2.31 8.09
CA SER A 59 17.66 -2.18 9.21
C SER A 59 17.35 -3.54 9.82
N THR A 60 17.26 -3.58 11.15
CA THR A 60 16.89 -4.79 11.90
C THR A 60 15.39 -5.02 11.90
N SER A 61 14.60 -4.00 11.59
CA SER A 61 13.14 -4.04 11.51
C SER A 61 12.65 -3.88 10.06
N PRO A 62 11.78 -4.75 9.58
CA PRO A 62 11.15 -4.58 8.27
C PRO A 62 10.40 -3.26 8.11
N GLU A 63 9.82 -2.73 9.19
CA GLU A 63 9.10 -1.46 9.24
C GLU A 63 10.01 -0.26 9.55
N LEU A 64 11.34 -0.43 9.52
CA LEU A 64 12.33 0.61 9.80
C LEU A 64 12.20 1.23 11.23
N GLN A 65 11.73 0.45 12.20
CA GLN A 65 11.50 0.90 13.57
C GLN A 65 12.80 1.24 14.31
N ASP A 66 13.93 0.77 13.81
CA ASP A 66 15.28 1.02 14.33
C ASP A 66 15.99 2.22 13.67
N VAL A 67 15.25 3.10 13.01
CA VAL A 67 15.77 4.35 12.45
C VAL A 67 15.59 5.48 13.47
N ARG A 68 16.60 6.34 13.61
CA ARG A 68 16.58 7.53 14.49
C ARG A 68 17.29 8.69 13.85
N VAL A 69 16.93 9.88 14.32
CA VAL A 69 17.72 11.10 14.07
C VAL A 69 18.18 11.66 15.43
N PHE A 70 19.45 12.00 15.53
CA PHE A 70 20.05 12.58 16.70
C PHE A 70 20.57 13.99 16.40
N ASN A 71 20.52 14.88 17.40
CA ASN A 71 21.14 16.19 17.33
C ASN A 71 22.64 16.10 17.72
N GLN A 72 23.35 17.24 17.68
CA GLN A 72 24.76 17.32 18.04
C GLN A 72 25.06 16.81 19.46
N SER A 73 24.14 16.95 20.39
CA SER A 73 24.29 16.48 21.77
C SER A 73 24.09 14.96 21.92
N GLY A 74 23.70 14.27 20.84
CA GLY A 74 23.39 12.85 20.86
C GLY A 74 22.00 12.54 21.41
N GLU A 75 21.10 13.53 21.46
CA GLU A 75 19.71 13.37 21.88
C GLU A 75 18.84 13.03 20.68
N PRO A 76 17.91 12.04 20.79
CA PRO A 76 16.99 11.73 19.71
C PRO A 76 16.00 12.87 19.50
N VAL A 77 15.74 13.20 18.23
CA VAL A 77 14.75 14.20 17.85
C VAL A 77 13.48 13.53 17.29
N PRO A 78 12.30 14.14 17.46
CA PRO A 78 11.06 13.61 16.93
C PRO A 78 11.09 13.48 15.40
N PHE A 79 10.62 12.36 14.88
CA PHE A 79 10.57 12.07 13.45
C PHE A 79 9.35 11.24 13.08
N SER A 80 9.01 11.25 11.80
CA SER A 80 7.98 10.42 11.18
C SER A 80 8.50 9.79 9.90
N LEU A 81 8.10 8.55 9.62
CA LEU A 81 8.32 7.90 8.34
C LEU A 81 7.07 8.10 7.49
N VAL A 82 7.23 8.77 6.36
CA VAL A 82 6.14 9.09 5.43
C VAL A 82 6.36 8.29 4.15
N ALA A 83 5.35 7.53 3.72
CA ALA A 83 5.42 6.81 2.46
C ALA A 83 5.60 7.81 1.30
N ALA A 84 6.63 7.62 0.51
CA ALA A 84 6.87 8.44 -0.66
C ALA A 84 5.85 8.08 -1.74
N THR A 85 5.17 9.08 -2.26
CA THR A 85 4.19 8.92 -3.31
C THR A 85 4.64 9.69 -4.55
N ARG A 86 4.44 9.10 -5.72
CA ARG A 86 4.68 9.84 -6.96
C ARG A 86 3.70 11.00 -7.04
N PRO A 87 4.15 12.20 -7.47
CA PRO A 87 3.24 13.26 -7.83
C PRO A 87 2.24 12.71 -8.83
N GLN A 88 0.96 12.85 -8.53
CA GLN A 88 -0.06 12.37 -9.45
C GLN A 88 -0.07 13.23 -10.70
N PRO A 89 -0.24 12.63 -11.89
CA PRO A 89 -0.71 13.40 -13.01
C PRO A 89 -2.02 14.07 -12.59
N SER A 90 -2.16 15.36 -12.90
CA SER A 90 -3.41 16.10 -12.76
C SER A 90 -4.58 15.24 -13.21
N VAL A 91 -5.70 15.32 -12.49
CA VAL A 91 -6.95 14.60 -12.81
C VAL A 91 -7.15 14.59 -14.33
N GLN A 92 -7.07 13.42 -14.95
CA GLN A 92 -7.19 13.33 -16.40
C GLN A 92 -8.61 13.66 -16.79
N THR A 93 -8.75 14.68 -17.63
CA THR A 93 -10.03 15.03 -18.23
C THR A 93 -10.03 14.52 -19.67
N THR A 94 -10.92 13.60 -19.97
CA THR A 94 -11.06 13.03 -21.31
C THR A 94 -12.39 13.49 -21.91
N ALA A 95 -12.34 14.17 -23.06
CA ALA A 95 -13.53 14.55 -23.78
C ALA A 95 -14.18 13.29 -24.39
N LEU A 96 -15.45 13.03 -24.06
CA LEU A 96 -16.22 11.93 -24.61
C LEU A 96 -16.84 12.32 -25.95
N ARG A 97 -17.04 11.34 -26.83
CA ARG A 97 -17.80 11.53 -28.06
C ARG A 97 -19.27 11.60 -27.70
N LEU A 98 -19.96 12.63 -28.17
CA LEU A 98 -21.35 12.93 -27.85
C LEU A 98 -22.24 12.71 -29.08
N PHE A 99 -23.27 11.87 -28.96
CA PHE A 99 -24.24 11.58 -29.99
C PHE A 99 -25.66 11.88 -29.49
N PRO A 100 -26.31 12.96 -29.95
CA PRO A 100 -27.72 13.22 -29.66
C PRO A 100 -28.62 12.10 -30.23
N LEU A 101 -29.61 11.68 -29.46
CA LEU A 101 -30.58 10.68 -29.82
C LEU A 101 -31.97 11.28 -29.76
N ASP A 102 -32.78 11.02 -30.82
CA ASP A 102 -34.20 11.37 -30.86
C ASP A 102 -35.01 10.23 -30.24
N ALA A 103 -35.77 10.52 -29.19
CA ALA A 103 -36.64 9.53 -28.56
C ALA A 103 -37.98 9.46 -29.30
N SER A 104 -38.36 8.26 -29.71
CA SER A 104 -39.70 7.98 -30.26
C SER A 104 -40.34 6.87 -29.42
N PRO A 105 -41.54 7.04 -28.88
CA PRO A 105 -42.24 5.94 -28.24
C PRO A 105 -42.46 4.84 -29.28
N LEU A 106 -42.09 3.63 -28.95
CA LEU A 106 -42.47 2.45 -29.76
C LEU A 106 -43.99 2.39 -29.76
N ALA A 107 -44.60 2.34 -30.99
CA ALA A 107 -46.04 2.13 -31.12
C ALA A 107 -46.39 0.80 -30.41
N PRO A 108 -47.40 0.74 -29.53
CA PRO A 108 -47.74 -0.44 -28.77
C PRO A 108 -48.09 -1.58 -29.73
N ALA A 109 -47.19 -2.53 -29.88
CA ALA A 109 -47.54 -3.83 -30.46
C ALA A 109 -48.50 -4.52 -29.48
N ARG A 110 -49.50 -5.19 -29.98
CA ARG A 110 -50.59 -5.82 -29.23
C ARG A 110 -50.09 -6.76 -28.12
N GLY A 111 -49.78 -6.20 -26.94
CA GLY A 111 -49.37 -6.94 -25.75
C GLY A 111 -48.89 -6.01 -24.67
N ASP A 112 -49.19 -6.34 -23.43
CA ASP A 112 -48.87 -5.51 -22.23
C ASP A 112 -47.34 -5.40 -21.95
N GLU A 113 -46.53 -6.21 -22.62
CA GLU A 113 -45.08 -6.28 -22.41
C GLU A 113 -44.26 -5.15 -23.10
N ASP A 114 -44.89 -4.42 -24.07
CA ASP A 114 -44.17 -3.37 -24.84
C ASP A 114 -44.36 -1.94 -24.30
N ARG A 115 -45.08 -1.77 -23.18
CA ARG A 115 -45.39 -0.43 -22.65
C ARG A 115 -44.17 0.33 -22.04
N ASP A 116 -43.10 -0.38 -21.75
CA ASP A 116 -41.93 0.18 -21.11
C ASP A 116 -40.70 0.23 -22.06
N LYS A 117 -40.89 0.13 -23.37
CA LYS A 117 -39.83 0.18 -24.38
C LYS A 117 -39.78 1.52 -25.08
N ILE A 118 -38.62 2.14 -25.15
CA ILE A 118 -38.35 3.40 -25.85
C ILE A 118 -37.38 3.11 -26.97
N LEU A 119 -37.71 3.55 -28.19
CA LEU A 119 -36.78 3.52 -29.32
C LEU A 119 -36.05 4.86 -29.39
N LEU A 120 -34.75 4.83 -29.21
CA LEU A 120 -33.86 5.96 -29.44
C LEU A 120 -33.21 5.81 -30.81
N ARG A 121 -33.29 6.85 -31.63
CA ARG A 121 -32.70 6.86 -32.96
C ARG A 121 -31.68 7.97 -33.09
N SER A 122 -30.48 7.62 -33.52
CA SER A 122 -29.46 8.62 -33.87
C SER A 122 -29.76 9.20 -35.26
N ARG A 123 -29.25 10.40 -35.53
CA ARG A 123 -29.35 11.02 -36.85
C ARG A 123 -28.77 10.17 -37.99
N ASN A 124 -27.89 9.24 -37.67
CA ASN A 124 -27.24 8.33 -38.61
C ASN A 124 -27.93 6.96 -38.69
N GLY A 125 -29.13 6.82 -38.11
CA GLY A 125 -29.97 5.61 -38.27
C GLY A 125 -29.64 4.47 -37.26
N VAL A 126 -28.81 4.70 -36.27
CA VAL A 126 -28.57 3.72 -35.18
C VAL A 126 -29.80 3.71 -34.28
N GLU A 127 -30.39 2.55 -34.07
CA GLU A 127 -31.57 2.34 -33.22
C GLU A 127 -31.15 1.65 -31.92
N ILE A 128 -31.56 2.21 -30.79
CA ILE A 128 -31.30 1.70 -29.43
C ILE A 128 -32.65 1.51 -28.76
N VAL A 129 -32.91 0.33 -28.25
CA VAL A 129 -34.15 0.03 -27.50
C VAL A 129 -33.84 0.05 -26.02
N LEU A 130 -34.48 0.93 -25.25
CA LEU A 130 -34.47 0.96 -23.81
C LEU A 130 -35.62 0.14 -23.26
N GLU A 131 -35.35 -0.83 -22.40
CA GLU A 131 -36.35 -1.64 -21.72
C GLU A 131 -36.42 -1.29 -20.23
N GLY A 132 -37.64 -1.15 -19.71
CA GLY A 132 -37.88 -1.11 -18.26
C GLY A 132 -37.64 0.24 -17.53
N GLN A 133 -37.49 1.36 -18.24
CA GLN A 133 -37.17 2.64 -17.62
C GLN A 133 -38.19 3.75 -17.94
N LYS A 134 -39.29 3.80 -17.17
CA LYS A 134 -40.34 4.84 -17.32
C LYS A 134 -39.85 6.30 -17.25
N ALA A 135 -38.80 6.55 -16.41
CA ALA A 135 -38.26 7.90 -16.25
C ALA A 135 -37.42 8.38 -17.43
N ALA A 136 -36.84 7.46 -18.18
CA ALA A 136 -36.03 7.80 -19.36
C ALA A 136 -36.87 8.16 -20.61
N ALA A 137 -38.19 7.98 -20.57
CA ALA A 137 -39.07 8.21 -21.72
C ALA A 137 -39.22 9.70 -22.11
N ALA A 138 -39.09 10.58 -21.13
CA ALA A 138 -39.29 12.02 -21.30
C ALA A 138 -38.00 12.76 -21.05
N GLY A 139 -37.34 13.27 -22.08
CA GLY A 139 -36.10 14.02 -21.95
C GLY A 139 -35.27 14.04 -23.22
N GLN A 140 -34.14 14.73 -23.14
CA GLN A 140 -33.12 14.73 -24.19
C GLN A 140 -32.11 13.64 -23.91
N HIS A 141 -31.81 12.78 -24.88
CA HIS A 141 -30.96 11.63 -24.74
C HIS A 141 -29.63 11.85 -25.47
N TYR A 142 -28.57 11.53 -24.84
CA TYR A 142 -27.22 11.64 -25.40
C TYR A 142 -26.43 10.36 -25.14
N LEU A 143 -25.99 9.70 -26.19
CA LEU A 143 -25.07 8.57 -26.11
C LEU A 143 -23.65 9.10 -26.06
N LEU A 144 -22.86 8.57 -25.15
CA LEU A 144 -21.45 8.90 -24.94
C LEU A 144 -20.57 7.67 -25.14
N THR A 145 -19.43 7.88 -25.78
CA THR A 145 -18.41 6.83 -25.95
C THR A 145 -17.01 7.40 -25.71
N LEU A 146 -16.05 6.52 -25.42
CA LEU A 146 -14.64 6.91 -25.42
C LEU A 146 -14.19 7.38 -26.81
N PRO A 147 -13.21 8.29 -26.90
CA PRO A 147 -12.57 8.61 -28.17
C PRO A 147 -11.87 7.38 -28.76
N GLU A 148 -11.77 7.29 -30.09
CA GLU A 148 -11.17 6.14 -30.79
C GLU A 148 -9.72 5.85 -30.42
N GLN A 149 -8.98 6.89 -30.00
CA GLN A 149 -7.58 6.79 -29.62
C GLN A 149 -7.37 6.35 -28.15
N ALA A 150 -8.47 6.18 -27.38
CA ALA A 150 -8.35 5.73 -26.00
C ALA A 150 -7.89 4.26 -25.98
N THR A 151 -6.68 4.03 -25.50
CA THR A 151 -6.11 2.71 -25.28
C THR A 151 -6.09 2.42 -23.80
N GLY A 152 -7.01 1.58 -23.33
CA GLY A 152 -7.05 1.14 -21.94
C GLY A 152 -8.28 1.61 -21.17
N GLU A 153 -8.31 1.20 -19.90
CA GLU A 153 -9.39 1.52 -18.98
C GLU A 153 -9.29 2.94 -18.47
N VAL A 154 -10.43 3.63 -18.39
CA VAL A 154 -10.54 4.98 -17.83
C VAL A 154 -11.46 4.92 -16.62
N ALA A 155 -10.88 5.01 -15.42
CA ALA A 155 -11.66 5.14 -14.20
C ALA A 155 -12.26 6.55 -14.11
N LEU A 156 -13.58 6.64 -14.00
CA LEU A 156 -14.32 7.89 -13.94
C LEU A 156 -14.89 8.13 -12.54
N SER A 157 -14.66 9.32 -12.01
CA SER A 157 -15.32 9.78 -10.79
C SER A 157 -16.47 10.72 -11.08
N GLN A 158 -16.36 11.54 -12.13
CA GLN A 158 -17.36 12.54 -12.46
C GLN A 158 -17.52 12.68 -13.98
N LEU A 159 -18.74 13.04 -14.41
CA LEU A 159 -19.01 13.61 -15.73
C LEU A 159 -19.23 15.13 -15.58
N GLN A 160 -18.52 15.91 -16.34
CA GLN A 160 -18.78 17.35 -16.49
C GLN A 160 -19.56 17.57 -17.79
N LEU A 161 -20.77 18.10 -17.64
CA LEU A 161 -21.63 18.43 -18.78
C LEU A 161 -21.35 19.85 -19.27
N LEU A 162 -21.08 19.98 -20.54
CA LEU A 162 -20.91 21.29 -21.21
C LEU A 162 -22.19 21.58 -22.01
N TRP A 163 -22.82 22.72 -21.75
CA TRP A 163 -24.04 23.11 -22.46
C TRP A 163 -24.08 24.59 -22.79
N ASN A 164 -24.87 24.89 -23.80
CA ASN A 164 -25.33 26.22 -24.08
C ASN A 164 -26.77 26.37 -23.58
N THR A 165 -27.06 27.50 -22.95
CA THR A 165 -28.41 27.86 -22.50
C THR A 165 -28.87 29.14 -23.18
N SER A 166 -30.12 29.12 -23.61
CA SER A 166 -30.79 30.34 -24.11
C SER A 166 -31.47 31.15 -23.01
N GLN A 167 -31.55 30.60 -21.80
CA GLN A 167 -32.24 31.20 -20.65
C GLN A 167 -31.36 31.10 -19.39
N THR A 168 -31.21 32.18 -18.67
CA THR A 168 -30.61 32.25 -17.32
C THR A 168 -31.60 32.98 -16.40
N PRO A 169 -31.95 32.50 -15.20
CA PRO A 169 -31.44 31.27 -14.57
C PRO A 169 -32.02 29.99 -15.21
N TRP A 170 -31.21 28.93 -15.22
CA TRP A 170 -31.63 27.63 -15.70
C TRP A 170 -31.41 26.57 -14.61
N GLN A 171 -32.34 25.61 -14.48
CA GLN A 171 -32.23 24.45 -13.60
C GLN A 171 -32.82 23.21 -14.26
N GLY A 172 -32.31 22.06 -13.91
CA GLY A 172 -32.81 20.77 -14.40
C GLY A 172 -32.18 19.61 -13.66
N THR A 173 -32.48 18.40 -14.13
CA THR A 173 -31.87 17.18 -13.62
C THR A 173 -31.34 16.31 -14.76
N ALA A 174 -30.35 15.49 -14.48
CA ALA A 174 -29.82 14.51 -15.39
C ALA A 174 -29.70 13.16 -14.72
N SER A 175 -29.97 12.11 -15.49
CA SER A 175 -29.73 10.71 -15.11
C SER A 175 -28.67 10.10 -16.02
N VAL A 176 -27.83 9.21 -15.48
CA VAL A 176 -26.74 8.56 -16.20
C VAL A 176 -26.90 7.06 -16.13
N TYR A 177 -26.78 6.42 -17.28
CA TYR A 177 -26.86 4.97 -17.44
C TYR A 177 -25.62 4.46 -18.17
N TYR A 178 -25.26 3.19 -17.97
CA TYR A 178 -24.21 2.53 -18.74
C TYR A 178 -24.70 1.25 -19.40
N SER A 179 -24.04 0.86 -20.48
CA SER A 179 -24.32 -0.39 -21.21
C SER A 179 -23.06 -0.94 -21.84
N GLU A 180 -22.97 -2.27 -21.91
CA GLU A 180 -21.91 -3.00 -22.60
C GLU A 180 -22.32 -3.30 -24.07
N ASP A 181 -23.59 -3.51 -24.31
CA ASP A 181 -24.14 -4.09 -25.57
C ASP A 181 -25.18 -3.20 -26.28
N LEU A 182 -25.43 -1.99 -25.75
CA LEU A 182 -26.49 -1.06 -26.21
C LEU A 182 -27.92 -1.60 -26.05
N LYS A 183 -28.09 -2.76 -25.44
CA LYS A 183 -29.39 -3.40 -25.24
C LYS A 183 -29.86 -3.32 -23.82
N ARG A 184 -28.97 -3.67 -22.89
CA ARG A 184 -29.25 -3.61 -21.45
C ARG A 184 -28.57 -2.40 -20.85
N TRP A 185 -29.36 -1.59 -20.15
CA TRP A 185 -28.90 -0.37 -19.51
C TRP A 185 -29.06 -0.48 -18.02
N TYR A 186 -28.01 -0.05 -17.31
CA TYR A 186 -27.93 -0.06 -15.86
C TYR A 186 -27.78 1.37 -15.37
N THR A 187 -28.50 1.71 -14.31
CA THR A 187 -28.43 3.04 -13.71
C THR A 187 -27.15 3.25 -12.96
N LEU A 188 -26.43 4.34 -13.26
CA LEU A 188 -25.30 4.81 -12.47
C LEU A 188 -25.73 5.91 -11.49
N ARG A 189 -26.55 6.86 -11.98
CA ARG A 189 -27.06 7.97 -11.18
C ARG A 189 -28.39 8.43 -11.72
N GLU A 190 -29.32 8.78 -10.83
CA GLU A 190 -30.64 9.31 -11.19
C GLU A 190 -30.81 10.74 -10.64
N ASP A 191 -31.58 11.53 -11.40
CA ASP A 191 -32.09 12.87 -11.02
C ASP A 191 -31.06 13.81 -10.35
N THR A 192 -29.82 13.79 -10.84
CA THR A 192 -28.78 14.70 -10.33
C THR A 192 -29.14 16.15 -10.72
N PRO A 193 -29.21 17.08 -9.76
CA PRO A 193 -29.54 18.45 -10.04
C PRO A 193 -28.44 19.15 -10.84
N LEU A 194 -28.85 19.88 -11.86
CA LEU A 194 -28.02 20.75 -12.68
C LEU A 194 -28.51 22.19 -12.52
N LEU A 195 -27.61 23.15 -12.51
CA LEU A 195 -27.93 24.54 -12.29
C LEU A 195 -26.99 25.47 -13.05
N ASP A 196 -27.55 26.56 -13.58
CA ASP A 196 -26.77 27.65 -14.17
C ASP A 196 -27.48 28.99 -13.82
N VAL A 197 -26.99 29.66 -12.80
CA VAL A 197 -27.58 30.90 -12.26
C VAL A 197 -26.54 32.00 -12.24
N VAL A 198 -26.93 33.17 -12.69
CA VAL A 198 -26.13 34.39 -12.68
C VAL A 198 -26.80 35.41 -11.79
N SER A 199 -26.04 36.04 -10.87
CA SER A 199 -26.48 37.12 -10.02
C SER A 199 -25.42 38.22 -10.01
N GLY A 200 -25.63 39.29 -10.76
CA GLY A 200 -24.64 40.34 -10.95
C GLY A 200 -23.41 39.80 -11.69
N GLU A 201 -22.24 39.93 -11.05
CA GLU A 201 -20.98 39.38 -11.58
C GLU A 201 -20.74 37.92 -11.18
N ASP A 202 -21.52 37.37 -10.26
CA ASP A 202 -21.36 36.00 -9.75
C ASP A 202 -22.15 35.02 -10.60
N ARG A 203 -21.54 33.84 -10.88
CA ARG A 203 -22.17 32.74 -11.55
C ARG A 203 -22.01 31.43 -10.75
N LEU A 204 -23.14 30.79 -10.43
CA LEU A 204 -23.20 29.48 -9.84
C LEU A 204 -23.58 28.44 -10.90
N LYS A 205 -22.68 27.50 -11.17
CA LYS A 205 -22.93 26.43 -12.14
C LYS A 205 -22.70 25.07 -11.48
N LEU A 206 -23.74 24.22 -11.47
CA LEU A 206 -23.66 22.82 -11.10
C LEU A 206 -23.72 22.02 -12.40
N ASP A 207 -22.56 21.64 -12.93
CA ASP A 207 -22.41 20.96 -14.22
C ASP A 207 -21.75 19.56 -14.10
N ARG A 208 -21.58 19.05 -12.86
CA ARG A 208 -20.90 17.80 -12.60
C ARG A 208 -21.85 16.77 -12.01
N ILE A 209 -21.71 15.54 -12.46
CA ILE A 209 -22.43 14.38 -11.96
C ILE A 209 -21.39 13.41 -11.42
N ASP A 210 -21.49 13.08 -10.13
CA ASP A 210 -20.63 12.07 -9.50
C ASP A 210 -21.05 10.70 -9.97
N ILE A 211 -20.09 9.97 -10.56
CA ILE A 211 -20.25 8.58 -10.99
C ILE A 211 -18.99 7.83 -10.65
N ASP A 212 -19.14 6.60 -10.14
CA ASP A 212 -18.01 5.71 -9.92
C ASP A 212 -18.12 4.56 -10.91
N THR A 213 -17.39 4.65 -12.01
CA THR A 213 -17.39 3.60 -13.02
C THR A 213 -16.07 3.54 -13.78
N VAL A 214 -15.84 2.44 -14.47
CA VAL A 214 -14.69 2.26 -15.34
C VAL A 214 -15.20 2.10 -16.78
N LEU A 215 -14.75 2.97 -17.66
CA LEU A 215 -14.97 2.81 -19.10
C LEU A 215 -13.79 2.06 -19.71
N SER A 216 -14.06 1.04 -20.50
CA SER A 216 -13.06 0.26 -21.22
C SER A 216 -13.43 0.19 -22.70
N PRO A 217 -12.45 0.19 -23.62
CA PRO A 217 -12.72 -0.07 -25.04
C PRO A 217 -13.33 -1.45 -25.30
N ASP A 218 -13.07 -2.41 -24.40
CA ASP A 218 -13.49 -3.81 -24.53
C ASP A 218 -14.74 -4.18 -23.72
N ALA A 219 -15.08 -3.37 -22.70
CA ALA A 219 -16.26 -3.54 -21.84
C ALA A 219 -16.80 -2.16 -21.45
N ASN A 220 -18.06 -2.04 -21.00
CA ASN A 220 -18.67 -0.77 -20.53
C ASN A 220 -18.45 0.43 -21.48
N ARG A 221 -18.61 0.18 -22.78
CA ARG A 221 -18.25 1.17 -23.82
C ARG A 221 -19.15 2.38 -23.87
N TYR A 222 -20.37 2.27 -23.34
CA TYR A 222 -21.44 3.20 -23.62
C TYR A 222 -21.98 3.79 -22.34
N LEU A 223 -22.03 5.11 -22.29
CA LEU A 223 -22.82 5.84 -21.30
C LEU A 223 -23.97 6.55 -22.00
N MET A 224 -25.05 6.74 -21.29
CA MET A 224 -26.16 7.55 -21.74
C MET A 224 -26.50 8.59 -20.67
N VAL A 225 -26.56 9.83 -21.08
CA VAL A 225 -27.06 10.94 -20.27
C VAL A 225 -28.46 11.29 -20.76
N VAL A 226 -29.41 11.31 -19.83
CA VAL A 226 -30.80 11.74 -20.08
C VAL A 226 -31.02 13.03 -19.29
N LEU A 227 -31.27 14.12 -20.02
CA LEU A 227 -31.71 15.38 -19.39
C LEU A 227 -33.23 15.32 -19.25
N ASN A 228 -33.74 15.54 -18.06
CA ASN A 228 -35.16 15.45 -17.76
C ASN A 228 -35.98 16.44 -18.60
N ALA A 229 -37.21 16.06 -18.98
CA ALA A 229 -38.12 16.88 -19.76
C ALA A 229 -38.51 18.24 -19.13
N GLN A 230 -38.35 18.36 -17.83
CA GLN A 230 -38.58 19.62 -17.10
C GLN A 230 -37.44 20.63 -17.27
N SER A 231 -36.44 20.30 -18.08
CA SER A 231 -35.24 21.11 -18.30
C SER A 231 -35.18 21.65 -19.74
N PRO A 232 -36.20 22.37 -20.23
CA PRO A 232 -36.15 22.90 -21.57
C PRO A 232 -35.09 23.97 -21.74
N GLY A 233 -34.54 24.11 -22.94
CA GLY A 233 -33.71 25.26 -23.28
C GLY A 233 -32.22 25.12 -23.16
N ILE A 234 -31.70 23.91 -22.85
CA ILE A 234 -30.27 23.62 -22.99
C ILE A 234 -29.98 22.58 -24.09
N THR A 235 -28.80 22.65 -24.67
CA THR A 235 -28.26 21.64 -25.58
C THR A 235 -26.87 21.31 -25.10
N LEU A 236 -26.58 20.03 -24.86
CA LEU A 236 -25.24 19.60 -24.57
C LEU A 236 -24.32 19.82 -25.77
N THR A 237 -23.22 20.51 -25.55
CA THR A 237 -22.19 20.76 -26.56
C THR A 237 -21.00 19.81 -26.41
N GLY A 238 -20.84 19.20 -25.22
CA GLY A 238 -19.79 18.24 -24.94
C GLY A 238 -19.97 17.62 -23.55
N VAL A 239 -19.26 16.56 -23.31
CA VAL A 239 -19.15 15.92 -21.99
C VAL A 239 -17.71 15.52 -21.75
N ASN A 240 -17.18 15.96 -20.62
CA ASN A 240 -15.86 15.57 -20.17
C ASN A 240 -15.99 14.50 -19.09
N ALA A 241 -15.26 13.42 -19.27
CA ALA A 241 -15.03 12.41 -18.28
C ALA A 241 -13.88 12.89 -17.39
N ILE A 242 -14.15 13.08 -16.09
CA ILE A 242 -13.16 13.45 -15.09
C ILE A 242 -12.76 12.16 -14.39
N GLY A 243 -11.47 11.79 -14.51
CA GLY A 243 -10.93 10.60 -13.88
C GLY A 243 -11.05 10.67 -12.35
N ALA A 244 -11.21 9.52 -11.71
CA ALA A 244 -10.98 9.45 -10.28
C ALA A 244 -9.58 10.00 -10.00
N PRO A 245 -9.38 10.79 -8.94
CA PRO A 245 -8.01 11.11 -8.53
C PRO A 245 -7.31 9.78 -8.32
N ALA A 246 -6.39 9.45 -9.23
CA ALA A 246 -5.65 8.20 -9.11
C ALA A 246 -5.04 8.20 -7.71
N GLN A 247 -5.26 7.17 -6.92
CA GLN A 247 -4.59 7.09 -5.62
C GLN A 247 -3.09 7.22 -5.88
N ALA A 248 -2.42 8.10 -5.12
CA ALA A 248 -1.00 8.32 -5.28
C ALA A 248 -0.28 6.97 -5.24
N ALA A 249 0.25 6.55 -6.37
CA ALA A 249 0.99 5.30 -6.42
C ALA A 249 2.20 5.43 -5.51
N PRO A 250 2.40 4.52 -4.54
CA PRO A 250 3.57 4.56 -3.70
C PRO A 250 4.81 4.43 -4.58
N GLU A 251 5.82 5.23 -4.31
CA GLU A 251 7.13 5.02 -4.90
C GLU A 251 7.77 3.78 -4.30
N THR A 252 8.51 3.06 -5.11
CA THR A 252 9.22 1.86 -4.67
C THR A 252 10.72 2.06 -4.75
N ILE A 253 11.44 1.34 -3.91
CA ILE A 253 12.88 1.19 -3.96
C ILE A 253 13.19 -0.26 -4.35
N ASP A 254 14.23 -0.42 -5.15
CA ASP A 254 14.64 -1.68 -5.73
C ASP A 254 15.71 -2.33 -4.85
N LEU A 255 15.44 -3.55 -4.41
CA LEU A 255 16.33 -4.37 -3.60
C LEU A 255 16.78 -5.58 -4.41
N GLU A 256 18.05 -5.63 -4.79
CA GLU A 256 18.60 -6.78 -5.50
C GLU A 256 18.64 -8.01 -4.59
N GLY A 257 18.11 -9.14 -5.10
CA GLY A 257 18.20 -10.44 -4.45
C GLY A 257 19.51 -11.14 -4.83
N LYS A 258 20.17 -11.75 -3.84
CA LYS A 258 21.35 -12.57 -4.10
C LYS A 258 20.95 -13.96 -4.58
N GLY A 259 21.29 -14.29 -5.82
CA GLY A 259 20.93 -15.55 -6.47
C GLY A 259 21.83 -16.72 -6.10
N GLU A 260 21.23 -17.89 -5.98
CA GLU A 260 21.90 -19.18 -5.76
C GLU A 260 21.19 -20.26 -6.58
N GLN A 261 21.96 -21.01 -7.35
CA GLN A 261 21.44 -22.15 -8.10
C GLN A 261 21.38 -23.38 -7.21
N LEU A 262 20.20 -23.97 -7.07
CA LEU A 262 19.99 -25.18 -6.26
C LEU A 262 20.11 -26.45 -7.09
N SER A 263 19.66 -26.39 -8.35
CA SER A 263 19.74 -27.51 -9.29
C SER A 263 19.74 -27.00 -10.75
N THR A 264 19.70 -27.88 -11.72
CA THR A 264 19.57 -27.53 -13.14
C THR A 264 18.22 -26.91 -13.49
N SER A 265 17.22 -27.06 -12.62
CA SER A 265 15.85 -26.55 -12.80
C SER A 265 15.38 -25.61 -11.69
N GLU A 266 16.16 -25.44 -10.63
CA GLU A 266 15.77 -24.62 -9.48
C GLU A 266 16.85 -23.61 -9.12
N ALA A 267 16.42 -22.38 -8.83
CA ALA A 267 17.26 -21.35 -8.25
C ALA A 267 16.46 -20.53 -7.24
N GLN A 268 17.16 -19.99 -6.24
CA GLN A 268 16.58 -19.10 -5.24
C GLN A 268 17.34 -17.78 -5.19
N TRP A 269 16.62 -16.72 -4.79
CA TRP A 269 17.19 -15.42 -4.48
C TRP A 269 16.78 -15.04 -3.08
N HIS A 270 17.70 -14.51 -2.31
CA HIS A 270 17.47 -14.16 -0.92
C HIS A 270 17.97 -12.73 -0.61
N TRP A 271 17.31 -12.10 0.32
CA TRP A 271 17.72 -10.87 0.95
C TRP A 271 18.29 -11.17 2.34
N ALA A 272 19.25 -10.37 2.79
CA ALA A 272 19.90 -10.56 4.09
C ALA A 272 18.90 -10.60 5.27
N ARG A 273 17.75 -9.94 5.11
CA ARG A 273 16.65 -9.90 6.09
C ARG A 273 15.30 -9.97 5.37
N PRO A 274 14.23 -10.42 6.06
CA PRO A 274 12.88 -10.36 5.52
C PRO A 274 12.49 -8.93 5.13
N GLN A 275 11.95 -8.75 3.93
CA GLN A 275 11.55 -7.46 3.37
C GLN A 275 10.06 -7.43 3.06
N PRO A 276 9.32 -6.34 3.34
CA PRO A 276 7.93 -6.18 2.95
C PRO A 276 7.85 -5.81 1.46
N LEU A 277 7.96 -6.82 0.60
CA LEU A 277 7.97 -6.63 -0.85
C LEU A 277 6.55 -6.58 -1.41
N ARG A 278 6.26 -5.57 -2.24
CA ARG A 278 5.03 -5.47 -3.02
C ARG A 278 5.02 -6.37 -4.24
N ALA A 279 6.17 -6.44 -4.89
CA ALA A 279 6.34 -7.19 -6.12
C ALA A 279 7.79 -7.63 -6.28
N VAL A 280 8.03 -8.55 -7.18
CA VAL A 280 9.36 -8.98 -7.59
C VAL A 280 9.45 -9.00 -9.11
N SER A 281 10.49 -8.39 -9.67
CA SER A 281 10.86 -8.52 -11.07
C SER A 281 11.88 -9.63 -11.24
N ILE A 282 11.65 -10.53 -12.19
CA ILE A 282 12.56 -11.61 -12.55
C ILE A 282 13.00 -11.36 -13.99
N LEU A 283 14.26 -10.99 -14.17
CA LEU A 283 14.80 -10.49 -15.43
C LEU A 283 15.72 -11.53 -16.05
N LEU A 284 15.37 -12.06 -17.23
CA LEU A 284 16.24 -12.96 -17.98
C LEU A 284 17.46 -12.20 -18.49
N ASN A 285 18.66 -12.83 -18.42
CA ASN A 285 19.92 -12.22 -18.87
C ASN A 285 20.07 -12.15 -20.39
N GLY A 286 19.26 -12.90 -21.14
CA GLY A 286 19.26 -12.89 -22.62
C GLY A 286 17.83 -12.97 -23.13
N ASP A 287 17.69 -12.78 -24.46
CA ASP A 287 16.42 -12.96 -25.13
C ASP A 287 15.97 -14.42 -25.06
N GLY A 288 14.72 -14.63 -24.68
CA GLY A 288 14.16 -15.96 -24.54
C GLY A 288 12.87 -15.99 -23.74
N VAL A 289 12.38 -17.21 -23.55
CA VAL A 289 11.13 -17.52 -22.86
C VAL A 289 11.40 -18.68 -21.89
N LEU A 290 10.98 -18.53 -20.64
CA LEU A 290 11.20 -19.53 -19.59
C LEU A 290 9.92 -19.74 -18.78
N PRO A 291 9.20 -20.87 -18.97
CA PRO A 291 8.08 -21.25 -18.12
C PRO A 291 8.58 -21.67 -16.74
N VAL A 292 8.03 -21.07 -15.69
CA VAL A 292 8.44 -21.29 -14.30
C VAL A 292 7.26 -21.39 -13.35
N GLU A 293 7.49 -22.08 -12.25
CA GLU A 293 6.71 -21.96 -11.02
C GLU A 293 7.48 -21.08 -10.03
N ILE A 294 6.82 -20.09 -9.48
CA ILE A 294 7.38 -19.11 -8.54
C ILE A 294 6.86 -19.41 -7.15
N ALA A 295 7.75 -19.48 -6.16
CA ALA A 295 7.43 -19.66 -4.76
C ALA A 295 8.22 -18.66 -3.90
N TRP A 296 7.71 -18.34 -2.72
CA TRP A 296 8.36 -17.44 -1.78
C TRP A 296 8.33 -17.98 -0.35
N ARG A 297 9.18 -17.46 0.52
CA ARG A 297 9.14 -17.73 1.96
C ARG A 297 9.46 -16.45 2.76
N GLY A 298 8.85 -16.34 3.94
CA GLY A 298 9.00 -15.18 4.84
C GLY A 298 10.31 -15.16 5.58
N THR A 299 10.78 -16.32 6.02
CA THR A 299 12.07 -16.50 6.70
C THR A 299 12.76 -17.77 6.17
N GLU A 300 14.05 -17.94 6.47
CA GLU A 300 14.79 -19.15 6.08
C GLU A 300 14.21 -20.45 6.64
N LYS A 301 13.51 -20.36 7.77
CA LYS A 301 12.92 -21.52 8.45
C LYS A 301 11.52 -21.88 7.95
N ASP A 302 10.88 -20.96 7.20
CA ASP A 302 9.54 -21.16 6.72
C ASP A 302 9.50 -22.11 5.51
N LYS A 303 8.35 -22.76 5.35
CA LYS A 303 8.07 -23.54 4.15
C LYS A 303 7.89 -22.61 2.95
N TRP A 304 8.19 -23.15 1.77
CA TRP A 304 7.92 -22.47 0.50
C TRP A 304 6.41 -22.38 0.25
N HIS A 305 5.95 -21.20 -0.02
CA HIS A 305 4.57 -20.89 -0.41
C HIS A 305 4.53 -20.73 -1.92
N PRO A 306 3.78 -21.57 -2.66
CA PRO A 306 3.63 -21.39 -4.11
C PRO A 306 2.87 -20.06 -4.37
N LEU A 307 3.35 -19.29 -5.33
CA LEU A 307 2.74 -18.02 -5.70
C LEU A 307 1.92 -18.17 -6.98
N LYS A 308 2.58 -18.46 -8.10
CA LYS A 308 1.93 -18.72 -9.40
C LYS A 308 2.87 -19.41 -10.39
N LYS A 309 2.27 -19.94 -11.46
CA LYS A 309 2.99 -20.34 -12.66
C LYS A 309 2.97 -19.20 -13.66
N GLU A 310 4.11 -18.87 -14.23
CA GLU A 310 4.27 -17.74 -15.13
C GLU A 310 5.23 -18.10 -16.26
N VAL A 311 5.11 -17.40 -17.38
CA VAL A 311 6.07 -17.49 -18.47
C VAL A 311 6.92 -16.22 -18.45
N LEU A 312 8.15 -16.36 -17.96
CA LEU A 312 9.13 -15.26 -18.00
C LEU A 312 9.63 -15.10 -19.44
N TYR A 313 9.77 -13.85 -19.86
CA TYR A 313 10.30 -13.56 -21.20
C TYR A 313 11.13 -12.29 -21.22
N ARG A 314 12.05 -12.25 -22.17
CA ARG A 314 12.74 -11.07 -22.64
C ARG A 314 12.82 -11.18 -24.15
N LEU A 315 12.05 -10.37 -24.87
CA LEU A 315 11.96 -10.41 -26.35
C LEU A 315 11.74 -8.99 -26.87
N GLU A 316 12.48 -8.61 -27.88
CA GLU A 316 12.32 -7.31 -28.56
C GLU A 316 12.30 -6.12 -27.60
N GLY A 317 13.11 -6.15 -26.55
CA GLY A 317 13.17 -5.10 -25.53
C GLY A 317 12.02 -5.12 -24.51
N LYS A 318 11.07 -6.04 -24.63
CA LYS A 318 10.00 -6.27 -23.65
C LYS A 318 10.41 -7.34 -22.66
N THR A 319 10.08 -7.14 -21.39
CA THR A 319 10.33 -8.09 -20.30
C THR A 319 9.03 -8.46 -19.61
N SER A 320 9.04 -9.59 -18.90
CA SER A 320 7.92 -9.98 -18.05
C SER A 320 7.56 -8.88 -17.06
N PRO A 321 6.28 -8.63 -16.81
CA PRO A 321 5.86 -7.68 -15.78
C PRO A 321 6.27 -8.16 -14.38
N PRO A 322 6.39 -7.24 -13.40
CA PRO A 322 6.64 -7.61 -12.02
C PRO A 322 5.54 -8.54 -11.47
N VAL A 323 5.95 -9.53 -10.71
CA VAL A 323 5.05 -10.48 -10.04
C VAL A 323 4.63 -9.88 -8.72
N SER A 324 3.34 -9.62 -8.53
CA SER A 324 2.80 -9.05 -7.29
C SER A 324 2.95 -10.03 -6.13
N LEU A 325 3.38 -9.51 -4.99
CA LEU A 325 3.42 -10.15 -3.70
C LEU A 325 2.40 -9.46 -2.80
N SER A 326 1.73 -10.20 -1.95
CA SER A 326 0.63 -9.66 -1.11
C SER A 326 1.07 -8.67 0.00
N GLY A 327 2.28 -8.11 -0.10
CA GLY A 327 2.84 -7.18 0.90
C GLY A 327 3.31 -7.86 2.18
N GLY A 328 3.38 -9.19 2.21
CA GLY A 328 3.95 -9.96 3.31
C GLY A 328 5.47 -9.83 3.38
N LEU A 329 6.05 -10.26 4.50
CA LEU A 329 7.50 -10.33 4.65
C LEU A 329 8.06 -11.46 3.78
N VAL A 330 9.02 -11.13 2.92
CA VAL A 330 9.68 -12.07 2.00
C VAL A 330 11.18 -12.01 2.23
N GLN A 331 11.78 -13.14 2.58
CA GLN A 331 13.23 -13.26 2.68
C GLN A 331 13.83 -13.97 1.47
N ALA A 332 13.07 -14.86 0.82
CA ALA A 332 13.56 -15.53 -0.38
C ALA A 332 12.44 -15.81 -1.39
N VAL A 333 12.81 -15.77 -2.66
CA VAL A 333 12.00 -16.20 -3.80
C VAL A 333 12.70 -17.33 -4.52
N LYS A 334 11.96 -18.35 -4.90
CA LYS A 334 12.45 -19.51 -5.65
C LYS A 334 11.72 -19.61 -6.97
N ILE A 335 12.43 -19.96 -8.02
CA ILE A 335 11.85 -20.40 -9.28
C ILE A 335 12.20 -21.86 -9.55
N THR A 336 11.23 -22.59 -10.09
CA THR A 336 11.40 -23.95 -10.62
C THR A 336 10.98 -23.94 -12.08
N THR A 337 11.85 -24.30 -12.98
CA THR A 337 11.54 -24.31 -14.43
C THR A 337 10.61 -25.48 -14.77
N LEU A 338 9.66 -25.24 -15.68
CA LEU A 338 8.72 -26.24 -16.17
C LEU A 338 9.24 -26.79 -17.52
N ASN A 339 9.71 -28.04 -17.51
CA ASN A 339 10.24 -28.74 -18.70
C ASN A 339 11.40 -28.00 -19.42
N ALA A 340 12.15 -27.18 -18.68
CA ALA A 340 13.30 -26.43 -19.18
C ALA A 340 14.45 -26.49 -18.18
N ARG A 341 15.65 -26.07 -18.60
CA ARG A 341 16.81 -25.91 -17.73
C ARG A 341 17.11 -24.44 -17.52
N LEU A 342 17.60 -24.10 -16.33
CA LEU A 342 18.17 -22.79 -16.08
C LEU A 342 19.44 -22.60 -16.91
N SER A 343 19.64 -21.39 -17.38
CA SER A 343 20.88 -20.95 -17.99
C SER A 343 22.02 -20.96 -16.98
N GLU A 344 23.25 -21.06 -17.45
CA GLU A 344 24.46 -20.86 -16.63
C GLU A 344 24.46 -19.50 -15.91
N TYR A 345 23.89 -18.48 -16.56
CA TYR A 345 23.67 -17.16 -15.96
C TYR A 345 22.26 -17.07 -15.40
N LEU A 346 22.15 -17.03 -14.07
CA LEU A 346 20.86 -16.93 -13.39
C LEU A 346 20.15 -15.61 -13.75
N PRO A 347 18.81 -15.60 -13.85
CA PRO A 347 18.04 -14.38 -13.96
C PRO A 347 18.36 -13.39 -12.83
N GLY A 348 18.31 -12.09 -13.11
CA GLY A 348 18.34 -11.06 -12.08
C GLY A 348 17.00 -11.02 -11.37
N VAL A 349 17.01 -10.90 -10.04
CA VAL A 349 15.77 -10.73 -9.26
C VAL A 349 15.84 -9.46 -8.44
N ILE A 350 14.83 -8.60 -8.61
CA ILE A 350 14.70 -7.32 -7.95
C ILE A 350 13.41 -7.31 -7.14
N GLY A 351 13.51 -7.13 -5.83
CA GLY A 351 12.37 -6.93 -4.95
C GLY A 351 11.97 -5.45 -4.91
N HIS A 352 10.69 -5.16 -5.12
CA HIS A 352 10.13 -3.81 -5.03
C HIS A 352 9.47 -3.61 -3.69
N ARG A 353 9.99 -2.66 -2.93
CA ARG A 353 9.52 -2.29 -1.60
C ARG A 353 9.08 -0.83 -1.59
N ASP A 354 8.08 -0.48 -0.76
CA ASP A 354 7.68 0.92 -0.58
C ASP A 354 8.84 1.77 -0.08
N ARG A 355 9.02 2.93 -0.71
CA ARG A 355 9.97 3.95 -0.31
C ARG A 355 9.37 4.84 0.76
N TYR A 356 10.19 5.17 1.75
CA TYR A 356 9.84 6.10 2.81
C TYR A 356 10.81 7.28 2.83
N ASP A 357 10.27 8.46 3.08
CA ASP A 357 11.03 9.62 3.46
C ASP A 357 10.90 9.81 4.97
N LEU A 358 11.97 10.19 5.58
CA LEU A 358 11.98 10.52 7.00
C LEU A 358 11.83 12.03 7.14
N VAL A 359 10.81 12.47 7.86
CA VAL A 359 10.62 13.88 8.24
C VAL A 359 10.97 14.02 9.73
N PHE A 360 11.82 14.97 10.07
CA PHE A 360 12.19 15.19 11.46
C PHE A 360 12.08 16.65 11.88
N ASN A 361 11.85 16.86 13.17
CA ASN A 361 11.86 18.19 13.79
C ASN A 361 13.29 18.52 14.24
N ALA A 362 13.87 19.61 13.74
CA ALA A 362 15.22 20.04 14.01
C ALA A 362 15.36 20.66 15.41
N GLN A 363 15.18 19.83 16.45
CA GLN A 363 15.39 20.23 17.83
C GLN A 363 16.87 20.13 18.22
N GLY A 364 17.35 21.10 18.99
CA GLY A 364 18.76 21.18 19.41
C GLY A 364 19.65 21.84 18.35
N LYS A 365 20.91 21.45 18.32
CA LYS A 365 21.91 22.02 17.41
C LYS A 365 22.32 21.03 16.33
N ALA A 366 22.58 21.52 15.12
CA ALA A 366 23.24 20.77 14.07
C ALA A 366 24.74 20.54 14.43
N PRO A 367 25.41 19.52 13.85
CA PRO A 367 24.91 18.62 12.82
C PRO A 367 23.94 17.56 13.34
N TYR A 368 22.99 17.15 12.48
CA TYR A 368 22.11 16.02 12.78
C TYR A 368 22.71 14.73 12.23
N LEU A 369 22.31 13.61 12.82
CA LEU A 369 22.81 12.29 12.49
C LEU A 369 21.64 11.34 12.27
N LEU A 370 21.54 10.75 11.07
CA LEU A 370 20.67 9.61 10.79
C LEU A 370 21.37 8.34 11.27
N ALA A 371 20.72 7.53 12.10
CA ALA A 371 21.26 6.28 12.63
C ALA A 371 20.27 5.13 12.44
N TRP A 372 20.79 3.91 12.20
CA TRP A 372 19.98 2.69 12.04
C TRP A 372 20.78 1.44 12.42
N GLY A 373 20.06 0.28 12.49
CA GLY A 373 20.70 -0.99 12.78
C GLY A 373 20.85 -1.28 14.27
N ASN A 374 19.76 -1.11 15.05
CA ASN A 374 19.72 -1.49 16.46
C ASN A 374 18.67 -2.57 16.70
N GLY A 375 19.10 -3.82 16.94
CA GLY A 375 18.21 -4.94 17.23
C GLY A 375 17.38 -4.79 18.50
N ALA A 376 17.77 -3.90 19.41
CA ALA A 376 17.05 -3.62 20.66
C ALA A 376 16.12 -2.39 20.57
N ALA A 377 16.10 -1.68 19.43
CA ALA A 377 15.32 -0.46 19.29
C ALA A 377 13.80 -0.76 19.38
N LYS A 378 13.09 0.13 20.04
CA LYS A 378 11.63 0.12 20.10
C LYS A 378 11.08 1.12 19.07
N PRO A 379 9.83 0.96 18.58
CA PRO A 379 9.19 1.98 17.74
C PRO A 379 9.22 3.36 18.43
N ALA A 380 9.70 4.39 17.72
CA ALA A 380 9.79 5.75 18.26
C ALA A 380 9.33 6.83 17.27
N GLY A 381 9.03 6.47 16.03
CA GLY A 381 8.40 7.38 15.07
C GLY A 381 7.05 7.85 15.57
N VAL A 382 6.75 9.13 15.37
CA VAL A 382 5.42 9.69 15.66
C VAL A 382 4.59 9.73 14.38
N GLU A 383 3.27 9.75 14.54
CA GLU A 383 2.36 9.94 13.41
C GLU A 383 2.65 11.29 12.72
N PRO A 384 2.58 11.37 11.38
CA PRO A 384 2.85 12.60 10.63
C PRO A 384 2.04 13.80 11.15
N ASP A 385 0.81 13.54 11.55
CA ASP A 385 -0.10 14.56 12.10
C ASP A 385 0.29 15.05 13.50
N MET A 386 1.11 14.31 14.20
CA MET A 386 1.64 14.70 15.51
C MET A 386 2.97 15.45 15.39
N LEU A 387 3.68 15.31 14.26
CA LEU A 387 4.99 15.93 14.06
C LEU A 387 4.88 17.42 13.70
N ILE A 388 3.91 17.79 12.85
CA ILE A 388 3.64 19.18 12.45
C ILE A 388 2.25 19.58 12.93
N PRO A 389 2.13 20.59 13.84
CA PRO A 389 0.86 21.07 14.32
C PRO A 389 -0.06 21.52 13.18
N ALA A 390 -1.36 21.24 13.29
CA ALA A 390 -2.35 21.54 12.24
C ALA A 390 -2.33 23.00 11.77
N ALA A 391 -2.11 23.94 12.69
CA ALA A 391 -2.02 25.37 12.37
C ALA A 391 -0.83 25.74 11.47
N LEU A 392 0.23 24.93 11.47
CA LEU A 392 1.46 25.18 10.72
C LEU A 392 1.56 24.38 9.42
N ARG A 393 0.66 23.43 9.15
CA ARG A 393 0.71 22.55 7.96
C ARG A 393 0.57 23.29 6.64
N LYS A 394 -0.09 24.46 6.63
CA LYS A 394 -0.15 25.32 5.44
C LYS A 394 1.20 25.96 5.10
N THR A 395 2.00 26.25 6.14
CA THR A 395 3.33 26.86 5.97
C THR A 395 4.41 25.81 5.76
N TYR A 396 4.29 24.68 6.44
CA TYR A 396 5.23 23.55 6.39
C TYR A 396 4.49 22.32 5.83
N ASP A 397 4.28 22.34 4.52
CA ASP A 397 3.75 21.17 3.81
C ASP A 397 4.81 20.08 3.75
N MET A 398 4.48 18.87 4.22
CA MET A 398 5.42 17.74 4.25
C MET A 398 5.99 17.38 2.89
N ALA A 399 5.25 17.63 1.81
CA ALA A 399 5.70 17.37 0.45
C ALA A 399 6.79 18.36 0.00
N ASN A 400 6.81 19.56 0.56
CA ASN A 400 7.64 20.68 0.14
C ASN A 400 8.66 21.12 1.21
N LEU A 401 8.92 20.29 2.23
CA LEU A 401 9.94 20.59 3.24
C LEU A 401 11.34 20.63 2.61
N PRO A 402 12.25 21.48 3.15
CA PRO A 402 13.65 21.45 2.75
C PRO A 402 14.24 20.06 2.93
N GLN A 403 14.98 19.60 1.94
CA GLN A 403 15.68 18.34 1.99
C GLN A 403 16.98 18.51 2.78
N ALA A 404 17.21 17.59 3.73
CA ALA A 404 18.52 17.46 4.36
C ALA A 404 19.33 16.43 3.56
N ASP A 405 20.52 16.82 3.14
CA ASP A 405 21.39 15.99 2.31
C ASP A 405 22.20 15.02 3.18
N LEU A 406 22.35 13.82 2.65
CA LEU A 406 23.20 12.80 3.27
C LEU A 406 24.69 13.12 3.00
N LYS A 407 25.49 13.11 4.05
CA LYS A 407 26.94 13.36 3.96
C LYS A 407 27.73 12.12 4.41
N ASP A 408 28.76 12.30 5.16
CA ASP A 408 29.74 11.29 5.50
C ASP A 408 29.19 10.19 6.42
N ASN A 409 29.72 8.99 6.25
CA ASN A 409 29.49 7.88 7.18
C ASN A 409 30.12 8.22 8.54
N VAL A 410 29.33 8.02 9.59
CA VAL A 410 29.77 8.19 10.97
C VAL A 410 29.93 6.83 11.64
N ALA A 411 31.11 6.58 12.19
CA ALA A 411 31.35 5.35 12.94
C ALA A 411 30.56 5.37 14.26
N LEU A 412 29.66 4.42 14.42
CA LEU A 412 28.82 4.25 15.62
C LEU A 412 29.18 2.95 16.39
N GLY A 413 28.21 2.25 16.91
CA GLY A 413 28.42 1.01 17.68
C GLY A 413 28.80 -0.23 16.87
N GLY A 414 28.73 -0.15 15.52
CA GLY A 414 29.11 -1.23 14.61
C GLY A 414 28.12 -2.39 14.56
N GLU A 415 28.45 -3.41 13.76
CA GLU A 415 27.57 -4.56 13.45
C GLU A 415 27.10 -5.36 14.67
N ALA A 416 27.83 -5.31 15.80
CA ALA A 416 27.40 -5.96 17.03
C ALA A 416 26.01 -5.47 17.52
N ARG A 417 25.62 -4.25 17.15
CA ARG A 417 24.32 -3.68 17.50
C ARG A 417 23.15 -4.30 16.72
N LEU A 418 23.39 -4.91 15.58
CA LEU A 418 22.37 -5.60 14.79
C LEU A 418 21.72 -6.78 15.53
N SER A 419 22.47 -7.43 16.43
CA SER A 419 22.02 -8.55 17.26
C SER A 419 21.73 -8.14 18.72
N ALA A 420 21.72 -6.85 19.03
CA ALA A 420 21.38 -6.37 20.34
C ALA A 420 19.95 -6.77 20.72
N THR A 421 19.75 -7.17 21.97
CA THR A 421 18.44 -7.52 22.53
C THR A 421 18.04 -6.53 23.58
N SER A 422 16.76 -6.16 23.62
CA SER A 422 16.23 -5.23 24.62
C SER A 422 16.39 -5.80 26.05
N ALA A 423 16.42 -4.92 27.05
CA ALA A 423 16.44 -5.35 28.44
C ALA A 423 15.22 -6.21 28.79
N ALA A 424 14.05 -5.89 28.23
CA ALA A 424 12.82 -6.66 28.40
C ALA A 424 12.91 -8.07 27.80
N GLU A 425 13.50 -8.23 26.60
CA GLU A 425 13.71 -9.55 25.99
C GLU A 425 14.74 -10.38 26.77
N ARG A 426 15.81 -9.74 27.25
CA ARG A 426 16.78 -10.42 28.13
C ARG A 426 16.13 -10.90 29.41
N ALA A 427 15.32 -10.05 30.06
CA ALA A 427 14.56 -10.41 31.26
C ALA A 427 13.54 -11.53 30.98
N SER A 428 12.82 -11.47 29.86
CA SER A 428 11.89 -12.52 29.44
C SER A 428 12.57 -13.86 29.21
N ARG A 429 13.71 -13.88 28.52
CA ARG A 429 14.52 -15.10 28.34
C ARG A 429 15.03 -15.65 29.66
N MET A 430 15.49 -14.78 30.57
CA MET A 430 15.95 -15.17 31.92
C MET A 430 14.79 -15.78 32.72
N ASN A 431 13.62 -15.13 32.70
CA ASN A 431 12.43 -15.66 33.37
C ASN A 431 12.01 -17.02 32.79
N THR A 432 12.05 -17.18 31.47
CA THR A 432 11.77 -18.47 30.82
C THR A 432 12.76 -19.55 31.27
N LEU A 433 14.06 -19.24 31.31
CA LEU A 433 15.07 -20.17 31.80
C LEU A 433 14.88 -20.51 33.27
N LEU A 434 14.49 -19.54 34.11
CA LEU A 434 14.17 -19.79 35.51
C LEU A 434 12.97 -20.72 35.68
N VAL A 435 11.89 -20.50 34.90
CA VAL A 435 10.71 -21.39 34.92
C VAL A 435 11.09 -22.82 34.52
N TRP A 436 11.87 -22.98 33.43
CA TRP A 436 12.36 -24.30 33.03
C TRP A 436 13.29 -24.92 34.09
N GLY A 437 14.15 -24.12 34.71
CA GLY A 437 15.04 -24.57 35.79
C GLY A 437 14.23 -25.10 36.99
N VAL A 438 13.22 -24.37 37.45
CA VAL A 438 12.32 -24.79 38.55
C VAL A 438 11.56 -26.06 38.18
N LEU A 439 11.08 -26.16 36.93
CA LEU A 439 10.33 -27.34 36.45
C LEU A 439 11.23 -28.58 36.42
N ILE A 440 12.44 -28.46 35.89
CA ILE A 440 13.43 -29.55 35.88
C ILE A 440 13.80 -29.95 37.31
N ALA A 441 14.06 -28.98 38.20
CA ALA A 441 14.36 -29.26 39.62
C ALA A 441 13.21 -30.02 40.30
N GLY A 442 11.96 -29.63 40.02
CA GLY A 442 10.74 -30.31 40.49
C GLY A 442 10.66 -31.76 40.01
N VAL A 443 10.93 -32.01 38.73
CA VAL A 443 10.93 -33.36 38.16
C VAL A 443 12.03 -34.22 38.78
N ILE A 444 13.23 -33.68 38.97
CA ILE A 444 14.35 -34.40 39.63
C ILE A 444 13.98 -34.76 41.06
N LEU A 445 13.34 -33.86 41.79
CA LEU A 445 12.91 -34.07 43.14
C LEU A 445 11.83 -35.18 43.24
N LEU A 446 10.85 -35.16 42.34
CA LEU A 446 9.82 -36.21 42.24
C LEU A 446 10.44 -37.56 41.86
N ALA A 447 11.36 -37.58 40.91
CA ALA A 447 12.09 -38.78 40.50
C ALA A 447 12.92 -39.34 41.67
N GLY A 448 13.59 -38.48 42.44
CA GLY A 448 14.34 -38.85 43.64
C GLY A 448 13.43 -39.43 44.75
N MET A 449 12.24 -38.84 44.96
CA MET A 449 11.23 -39.41 45.89
C MET A 449 10.71 -40.77 45.41
N ALA A 450 10.39 -40.88 44.12
CA ALA A 450 9.91 -42.14 43.56
C ALA A 450 10.97 -43.25 43.67
N TRP A 451 12.22 -42.93 43.37
CA TRP A 451 13.34 -43.86 43.49
C TRP A 451 13.57 -44.29 44.95
N ARG A 452 13.43 -43.36 45.90
CA ARG A 452 13.57 -43.63 47.33
C ARG A 452 12.46 -44.58 47.80
N ILE A 453 11.21 -44.33 47.40
CA ILE A 453 10.06 -45.20 47.73
C ILE A 453 10.25 -46.59 47.10
N TRP A 454 10.67 -46.64 45.83
CA TRP A 454 10.95 -47.90 45.15
C TRP A 454 12.03 -48.74 45.86
N ARG A 455 13.10 -48.05 46.32
CA ARG A 455 14.19 -48.71 47.05
C ARG A 455 13.75 -49.19 48.45
N GLU A 456 12.84 -48.48 49.12
CA GLU A 456 12.30 -48.92 50.42
C GLU A 456 11.33 -50.11 50.25
N THR A 457 10.56 -50.18 49.19
CA THR A 457 9.68 -51.30 48.85
C THR A 457 10.47 -52.58 48.56
N GLN A 458 11.58 -52.49 47.84
CA GLN A 458 12.48 -53.62 47.56
C GLN A 458 13.24 -54.15 48.78
N ARG A 459 13.38 -53.34 49.81
CA ARG A 459 14.03 -53.80 51.07
C ARG A 459 13.06 -54.51 52.04
N LYS A 460 11.79 -54.41 51.79
CA LYS A 460 10.73 -55.05 52.61
C LYS A 460 10.15 -56.33 51.97
N ALA A 461 10.50 -56.62 50.76
CA ALA A 461 10.30 -57.89 50.08
C ALA A 461 11.53 -58.81 50.23
#